data_6976586383b3beca8128f5eb9ff8457b
#
_entry.id   6976586383b3beca8128f5eb9ff8457b
#
_cell.length_a   1.000
_cell.length_b   1.000
_cell.length_c   1.000
_cell.angle_alpha   90.00
_cell.angle_beta   90.00
_cell.angle_gamma   90.00
#
_symmetry.space_group_name_H-M   'P 1'
#
loop_
_entity.id
_entity.type
_entity.pdbx_description
1 polymer ?
#
loop_
_entity_poly.entity_id
_entity_poly.type
_entity_poly.pdbx_seq_one_letter_code
_entity_poly.pdbx_strand_id
1 'polypeptide(L)'
;MGTKEILEFVKIEHTLFSLPFVLIGYILAYNQFFYESDSSNLEWIRMDLLWILVAAVGARGLAMALNRIIDRDIDAANPRTSGRHLVSGSMSMNTAWKLSAIFLGMLLIGAWQLNEVALMMAWLPVLAFIIYPYTKRYTWLCHLWLGLCLGLAPAGAWVAVAADVHGWAAITGLEGGDYLWFPTIFFISLGVALWITAFDINYARMDVESDRENGINSFPARFSDEITTRTSIQLTLLWFACFAISDPMSEIWFLGAAGLMSIANVGVILMRNRLNDFQSTLFRVSMLTGWVLLLAIILMDPSANVDTIIEG
;
A
#
# COMPACT_ATOMS: atom_id res chain seq x y z
N MET A 1 23.40 -16.20 8.68
CA MET A 1 22.03 -15.77 8.42
C MET A 1 21.67 -16.16 7.00
N GLY A 2 20.69 -17.02 6.82
CA GLY A 2 20.26 -17.50 5.49
C GLY A 2 19.24 -16.56 4.84
N THR A 3 19.08 -16.67 3.51
CA THR A 3 18.10 -15.90 2.74
C THR A 3 16.68 -16.05 3.30
N LYS A 4 16.32 -17.26 3.77
CA LYS A 4 15.01 -17.54 4.36
C LYS A 4 14.73 -16.67 5.59
N GLU A 5 15.70 -16.50 6.49
CA GLU A 5 15.55 -15.67 7.69
C GLU A 5 15.35 -14.19 7.34
N ILE A 6 15.99 -13.69 6.26
CA ILE A 6 15.78 -12.31 5.78
C ILE A 6 14.36 -12.17 5.23
N LEU A 7 13.90 -13.10 4.40
CA LEU A 7 12.55 -13.05 3.82
C LEU A 7 11.46 -13.14 4.90
N GLU A 8 11.66 -13.95 5.92
CA GLU A 8 10.76 -14.02 7.08
C GLU A 8 10.82 -12.74 7.92
N PHE A 9 12.02 -12.16 8.09
CA PHE A 9 12.18 -10.90 8.81
C PHE A 9 11.41 -9.75 8.15
N VAL A 10 11.47 -9.59 6.83
CA VAL A 10 10.73 -8.55 6.10
C VAL A 10 9.31 -8.96 5.71
N LYS A 11 8.87 -10.18 6.08
CA LYS A 11 7.54 -10.67 5.73
C LYS A 11 7.25 -10.53 4.23
N ILE A 12 8.00 -11.27 3.40
CA ILE A 12 7.89 -11.19 1.93
C ILE A 12 6.46 -11.39 1.43
N GLU A 13 5.66 -12.20 2.12
CA GLU A 13 4.24 -12.40 1.83
C GLU A 13 3.45 -11.09 1.84
N HIS A 14 3.82 -10.15 2.70
CA HIS A 14 3.21 -8.82 2.74
C HIS A 14 3.64 -7.91 1.58
N THR A 15 4.72 -8.24 0.87
CA THR A 15 5.08 -7.54 -0.38
C THR A 15 4.05 -7.84 -1.46
N LEU A 16 3.55 -9.09 -1.53
CA LEU A 16 2.47 -9.47 -2.44
C LEU A 16 1.14 -8.76 -2.14
N PHE A 17 0.99 -8.20 -0.96
CA PHE A 17 -0.16 -7.41 -0.55
C PHE A 17 -0.16 -6.01 -1.16
N SER A 18 0.99 -5.35 -1.23
CA SER A 18 1.12 -3.97 -1.74
C SER A 18 1.51 -3.90 -3.23
N LEU A 19 2.14 -4.95 -3.76
CA LEU A 19 2.63 -5.00 -5.13
C LEU A 19 1.56 -4.70 -6.20
N PRO A 20 0.31 -5.22 -6.11
CA PRO A 20 -0.71 -4.89 -7.08
C PRO A 20 -0.95 -3.39 -7.23
N PHE A 21 -0.89 -2.63 -6.15
CA PHE A 21 -1.14 -1.19 -6.18
C PHE A 21 0.02 -0.38 -6.75
N VAL A 22 1.26 -0.85 -6.60
CA VAL A 22 2.42 -0.31 -7.34
C VAL A 22 2.21 -0.49 -8.84
N LEU A 23 1.79 -1.69 -9.25
CA LEU A 23 1.54 -2.00 -10.66
C LEU A 23 0.34 -1.21 -11.21
N ILE A 24 -0.72 -1.05 -10.44
CA ILE A 24 -1.86 -0.21 -10.81
C ILE A 24 -1.41 1.23 -11.07
N GLY A 25 -0.66 1.84 -10.14
CA GLY A 25 -0.15 3.20 -10.31
C GLY A 25 0.73 3.36 -11.57
N TYR A 26 1.60 2.37 -11.82
CA TYR A 26 2.43 2.32 -13.02
C TYR A 26 1.60 2.23 -14.30
N ILE A 27 0.64 1.28 -14.39
CA ILE A 27 -0.19 1.07 -15.57
C ILE A 27 -1.05 2.29 -15.86
N LEU A 28 -1.64 2.91 -14.84
CA LEU A 28 -2.45 4.11 -15.00
C LEU A 28 -1.64 5.29 -15.55
N ALA A 29 -0.44 5.51 -15.03
CA ALA A 29 0.45 6.55 -15.54
C ALA A 29 0.88 6.25 -16.99
N TYR A 30 1.24 4.98 -17.25
CA TYR A 30 1.60 4.56 -18.60
C TYR A 30 0.47 4.81 -19.61
N ASN A 31 -0.73 4.37 -19.30
CA ASN A 31 -1.90 4.57 -20.16
C ASN A 31 -2.26 6.05 -20.34
N GLN A 32 -2.05 6.86 -19.31
CA GLN A 32 -2.34 8.28 -19.35
C GLN A 32 -1.37 9.07 -20.23
N PHE A 33 -0.08 8.72 -20.25
CA PHE A 33 0.95 9.56 -20.85
C PHE A 33 1.65 8.96 -22.08
N PHE A 34 1.60 7.65 -22.26
CA PHE A 34 2.42 6.97 -23.30
C PHE A 34 1.61 6.08 -24.24
N TYR A 35 0.33 5.85 -24.01
CA TYR A 35 -0.46 4.89 -24.80
C TYR A 35 -0.56 5.28 -26.29
N GLU A 36 -0.55 6.57 -26.65
CA GLU A 36 -0.63 7.06 -28.03
C GLU A 36 0.73 7.19 -28.74
N SER A 37 1.83 7.15 -28.02
CA SER A 37 3.16 7.32 -28.58
C SER A 37 3.84 5.98 -28.84
N ASP A 38 3.77 5.54 -30.08
CA ASP A 38 4.59 4.57 -30.77
C ASP A 38 5.13 3.35 -29.99
N SER A 39 4.82 2.18 -30.52
CA SER A 39 5.20 0.84 -30.05
C SER A 39 6.73 0.58 -29.95
N SER A 40 7.57 1.53 -30.33
CA SER A 40 9.03 1.45 -30.25
C SER A 40 9.62 1.72 -28.84
N ASN A 41 8.83 2.30 -27.91
CA ASN A 41 9.28 2.65 -26.57
C ASN A 41 9.11 1.53 -25.51
N LEU A 42 8.76 0.31 -25.93
CA LEU A 42 8.47 -0.81 -25.03
C LEU A 42 9.69 -1.22 -24.16
N GLU A 43 10.91 -1.00 -24.65
CA GLU A 43 12.13 -1.32 -23.88
C GLU A 43 12.34 -0.34 -22.73
N TRP A 44 12.06 0.93 -22.94
CA TRP A 44 12.20 1.97 -21.92
C TRP A 44 11.21 1.78 -20.77
N ILE A 45 9.97 1.44 -21.09
CA ILE A 45 8.92 1.14 -20.13
C ILE A 45 9.29 -0.03 -19.21
N ARG A 46 9.89 -1.07 -19.75
CA ARG A 46 10.37 -2.22 -18.96
C ARG A 46 11.43 -1.82 -17.96
N MET A 47 12.33 -0.90 -18.30
CA MET A 47 13.38 -0.43 -17.39
C MET A 47 12.79 0.40 -16.26
N ASP A 48 11.82 1.28 -16.53
CA ASP A 48 11.11 2.04 -15.49
C ASP A 48 10.39 1.13 -14.52
N LEU A 49 9.66 0.14 -15.05
CA LEU A 49 9.00 -0.85 -14.21
C LEU A 49 10.00 -1.60 -13.32
N LEU A 50 11.15 -1.98 -13.86
CA LEU A 50 12.20 -2.63 -13.08
C LEU A 50 12.66 -1.75 -11.93
N TRP A 51 12.93 -0.46 -12.18
CA TRP A 51 13.42 0.45 -11.15
C TRP A 51 12.34 0.83 -10.15
N ILE A 52 11.08 0.94 -10.58
CA ILE A 52 9.92 1.08 -9.69
C ILE A 52 9.82 -0.15 -8.75
N LEU A 53 9.97 -1.37 -9.28
CA LEU A 53 9.94 -2.58 -8.46
C LEU A 53 11.12 -2.65 -7.48
N VAL A 54 12.33 -2.26 -7.89
CA VAL A 54 13.50 -2.17 -7.00
C VAL A 54 13.24 -1.17 -5.87
N ALA A 55 12.71 0.02 -6.20
CA ALA A 55 12.34 1.03 -5.21
C ALA A 55 11.24 0.55 -4.26
N ALA A 56 10.20 -0.13 -4.79
CA ALA A 56 9.09 -0.66 -4.00
C ALA A 56 9.55 -1.77 -3.02
N VAL A 57 10.41 -2.68 -3.47
CA VAL A 57 11.03 -3.71 -2.60
C VAL A 57 11.89 -3.06 -1.52
N GLY A 58 12.69 -2.05 -1.89
CA GLY A 58 13.48 -1.25 -0.95
C GLY A 58 12.60 -0.55 0.09
N ALA A 59 11.57 0.16 -0.36
CA ALA A 59 10.61 0.85 0.51
C ALA A 59 9.93 -0.11 1.49
N ARG A 60 9.43 -1.26 0.98
CA ARG A 60 8.75 -2.26 1.80
C ARG A 60 9.68 -2.91 2.81
N GLY A 61 10.88 -3.31 2.36
CA GLY A 61 11.90 -3.90 3.23
C GLY A 61 12.33 -2.94 4.34
N LEU A 62 12.52 -1.65 4.01
CA LEU A 62 12.85 -0.60 4.96
C LEU A 62 11.74 -0.39 5.98
N ALA A 63 10.48 -0.26 5.52
CA ALA A 63 9.33 -0.10 6.42
C ALA A 63 9.23 -1.23 7.44
N MET A 64 9.38 -2.48 6.99
CA MET A 64 9.33 -3.66 7.87
C MET A 64 10.50 -3.70 8.84
N ALA A 65 11.73 -3.41 8.38
CA ALA A 65 12.91 -3.41 9.23
C ALA A 65 12.82 -2.33 10.32
N LEU A 66 12.44 -1.10 9.95
CA LEU A 66 12.23 0.00 10.90
C LEU A 66 11.14 -0.32 11.93
N ASN A 67 10.01 -0.86 11.47
CA ASN A 67 8.95 -1.28 12.38
C ASN A 67 9.45 -2.30 13.43
N ARG A 68 10.21 -3.30 13.00
CA ARG A 68 10.79 -4.30 13.90
C ARG A 68 11.82 -3.74 14.88
N ILE A 69 12.64 -2.79 14.43
CA ILE A 69 13.66 -2.14 15.26
C ILE A 69 12.99 -1.27 16.33
N ILE A 70 12.05 -0.42 15.90
CA ILE A 70 11.39 0.58 16.76
C ILE A 70 10.43 -0.10 17.75
N ASP A 71 9.76 -1.17 17.32
CA ASP A 71 8.76 -1.87 18.13
C ASP A 71 9.31 -3.04 18.94
N ARG A 72 10.63 -3.24 18.99
CA ARG A 72 11.24 -4.40 19.64
C ARG A 72 10.71 -4.65 21.06
N ASP A 73 10.60 -3.62 21.87
CA ASP A 73 10.16 -3.75 23.26
C ASP A 73 8.65 -4.04 23.37
N ILE A 74 7.84 -3.46 22.50
CA ILE A 74 6.41 -3.73 22.38
C ILE A 74 6.21 -5.18 21.92
N ASP A 75 7.00 -5.62 20.94
CA ASP A 75 6.96 -6.99 20.42
C ASP A 75 7.34 -8.04 21.47
N ALA A 76 8.26 -7.68 22.37
CA ALA A 76 8.66 -8.55 23.47
C ALA A 76 7.55 -8.72 24.52
N ALA A 77 6.74 -7.69 24.73
CA ALA A 77 5.63 -7.71 25.67
C ALA A 77 4.37 -8.44 25.14
N ASN A 78 4.25 -8.62 23.81
CA ASN A 78 3.09 -9.28 23.21
C ASN A 78 3.40 -10.76 22.92
N PRO A 79 2.64 -11.73 23.49
CA PRO A 79 2.86 -13.17 23.28
C PRO A 79 2.90 -13.60 21.82
N ARG A 80 2.09 -12.96 20.94
CA ARG A 80 2.05 -13.26 19.50
C ARG A 80 3.32 -12.87 18.77
N THR A 81 4.00 -11.82 19.23
CA THR A 81 5.19 -11.26 18.56
C THR A 81 6.50 -11.49 19.30
N SER A 82 6.47 -12.07 20.51
CA SER A 82 7.67 -12.39 21.31
C SER A 82 8.65 -13.34 20.61
N GLY A 83 8.19 -14.16 19.65
CA GLY A 83 9.03 -15.03 18.82
C GLY A 83 9.72 -14.31 17.64
N ARG A 84 9.55 -13.00 17.46
CA ARG A 84 10.16 -12.25 16.36
C ARG A 84 11.69 -12.21 16.48
N HIS A 85 12.39 -12.19 15.34
CA HIS A 85 13.84 -12.36 15.24
C HIS A 85 14.66 -11.44 16.17
N LEU A 86 14.28 -10.15 16.31
CA LEU A 86 14.98 -9.22 17.19
C LEU A 86 14.68 -9.42 18.67
N VAL A 87 13.52 -9.98 19.00
CA VAL A 87 13.12 -10.30 20.38
C VAL A 87 13.73 -11.63 20.82
N SER A 88 13.62 -12.66 19.99
CA SER A 88 14.19 -13.99 20.26
C SER A 88 15.73 -14.03 20.23
N GLY A 89 16.36 -12.96 19.69
CA GLY A 89 17.82 -12.92 19.55
C GLY A 89 18.36 -13.72 18.34
N SER A 90 17.49 -14.29 17.50
CA SER A 90 17.91 -15.00 16.28
C SER A 90 18.51 -14.06 15.22
N MET A 91 18.23 -12.75 15.32
CA MET A 91 18.88 -11.69 14.54
C MET A 91 19.40 -10.59 15.46
N SER A 92 20.63 -10.13 15.20
CA SER A 92 21.21 -9.02 15.96
C SER A 92 20.65 -7.67 15.50
N MET A 93 20.58 -6.69 16.41
CA MET A 93 20.17 -5.32 16.08
C MET A 93 21.06 -4.69 14.98
N ASN A 94 22.36 -4.98 15.02
CA ASN A 94 23.30 -4.49 14.00
C ASN A 94 22.97 -5.06 12.61
N THR A 95 22.54 -6.32 12.53
CA THR A 95 22.10 -6.93 11.29
C THR A 95 20.82 -6.27 10.76
N ALA A 96 19.85 -5.96 11.63
CA ALA A 96 18.63 -5.28 11.25
C ALA A 96 18.92 -3.87 10.69
N TRP A 97 19.83 -3.11 11.30
CA TRP A 97 20.27 -1.82 10.78
C TRP A 97 21.00 -1.92 9.44
N LYS A 98 21.85 -2.93 9.24
CA LYS A 98 22.49 -3.18 7.95
C LYS A 98 21.46 -3.49 6.86
N LEU A 99 20.45 -4.31 7.15
CA LEU A 99 19.36 -4.58 6.22
C LEU A 99 18.56 -3.31 5.91
N SER A 100 18.28 -2.48 6.92
CA SER A 100 17.60 -1.19 6.70
C SER A 100 18.40 -0.28 5.76
N ALA A 101 19.74 -0.24 5.91
CA ALA A 101 20.61 0.53 5.02
C ALA A 101 20.60 -0.02 3.58
N ILE A 102 20.59 -1.35 3.41
CA ILE A 102 20.49 -2.00 2.09
C ILE A 102 19.15 -1.65 1.43
N PHE A 103 18.04 -1.77 2.15
CA PHE A 103 16.71 -1.44 1.64
C PHE A 103 16.56 0.04 1.32
N LEU A 104 17.11 0.93 2.14
CA LEU A 104 17.18 2.36 1.82
C LEU A 104 18.00 2.59 0.55
N GLY A 105 19.14 1.92 0.40
CA GLY A 105 19.94 1.98 -0.83
C GLY A 105 19.15 1.53 -2.06
N MET A 106 18.39 0.44 -1.97
CA MET A 106 17.52 -0.02 -3.06
C MET A 106 16.46 1.02 -3.44
N LEU A 107 15.80 1.63 -2.44
CA LEU A 107 14.83 2.71 -2.67
C LEU A 107 15.48 3.89 -3.39
N LEU A 108 16.62 4.37 -2.91
CA LEU A 108 17.31 5.53 -3.47
C LEU A 108 17.89 5.26 -4.86
N ILE A 109 18.47 4.07 -5.09
CA ILE A 109 19.00 3.68 -6.40
C ILE A 109 17.85 3.55 -7.41
N GLY A 110 16.74 2.89 -7.03
CA GLY A 110 15.57 2.79 -7.90
C GLY A 110 15.01 4.17 -8.26
N ALA A 111 14.83 5.05 -7.27
CA ALA A 111 14.37 6.41 -7.50
C ALA A 111 15.34 7.25 -8.37
N TRP A 112 16.65 7.12 -8.15
CA TRP A 112 17.66 7.81 -8.93
C TRP A 112 17.67 7.39 -10.40
N GLN A 113 17.48 6.12 -10.67
CA GLN A 113 17.44 5.59 -12.03
C GLN A 113 16.15 5.98 -12.79
N LEU A 114 15.10 6.37 -12.06
CA LEU A 114 13.87 6.86 -12.65
C LEU A 114 14.01 8.32 -13.08
N ASN A 115 14.03 9.24 -12.14
CA ASN A 115 14.19 10.67 -12.42
C ASN A 115 14.53 11.47 -11.15
N GLU A 116 14.86 12.77 -11.35
CA GLU A 116 15.20 13.68 -10.26
C GLU A 116 14.05 13.86 -9.26
N VAL A 117 12.80 13.94 -9.73
CA VAL A 117 11.61 14.14 -8.88
C VAL A 117 11.41 12.94 -7.97
N ALA A 118 11.48 11.72 -8.50
CA ALA A 118 11.37 10.50 -7.73
C ALA A 118 12.45 10.41 -6.64
N LEU A 119 13.71 10.74 -6.99
CA LEU A 119 14.82 10.78 -6.03
C LEU A 119 14.60 11.82 -4.94
N MET A 120 14.24 13.05 -5.33
CA MET A 120 14.05 14.15 -4.39
C MET A 120 12.83 13.92 -3.47
N MET A 121 11.84 13.15 -3.89
CA MET A 121 10.66 12.80 -3.08
C MET A 121 10.82 11.50 -2.28
N ALA A 122 11.90 10.76 -2.43
CA ALA A 122 12.13 9.50 -1.71
C ALA A 122 12.18 9.63 -0.18
N TRP A 123 12.42 10.84 0.37
CA TRP A 123 12.35 11.10 1.81
C TRP A 123 10.94 10.95 2.38
N LEU A 124 9.90 11.21 1.59
CA LEU A 124 8.51 11.21 2.04
C LEU A 124 8.07 9.82 2.57
N PRO A 125 8.19 8.72 1.82
CA PRO A 125 7.90 7.39 2.34
C PRO A 125 8.83 7.00 3.50
N VAL A 126 10.11 7.39 3.48
CA VAL A 126 11.04 7.10 4.60
C VAL A 126 10.56 7.74 5.89
N LEU A 127 10.17 9.02 5.84
CA LEU A 127 9.63 9.73 7.01
C LEU A 127 8.32 9.08 7.50
N ALA A 128 7.42 8.73 6.58
CA ALA A 128 6.17 8.06 6.91
C ALA A 128 6.41 6.71 7.63
N PHE A 129 7.40 5.93 7.18
CA PHE A 129 7.77 4.65 7.79
C PHE A 129 8.45 4.79 9.16
N ILE A 130 9.20 5.87 9.39
CA ILE A 130 9.79 6.17 10.70
C ILE A 130 8.67 6.56 11.69
N ILE A 131 7.73 7.40 11.27
CA ILE A 131 6.67 7.90 12.14
C ILE A 131 5.68 6.79 12.51
N TYR A 132 5.34 5.89 11.58
CA TYR A 132 4.32 4.87 11.77
C TYR A 132 4.43 4.08 13.08
N PRO A 133 5.57 3.46 13.45
CA PRO A 133 5.67 2.67 14.69
C PRO A 133 5.44 3.48 15.96
N TYR A 134 5.69 4.79 15.92
CA TYR A 134 5.44 5.67 17.05
C TYR A 134 3.98 6.05 17.20
N THR A 135 3.20 6.13 16.09
CA THR A 135 1.80 6.60 16.14
C THR A 135 0.93 5.78 17.09
N LYS A 136 1.09 4.46 17.13
CA LYS A 136 0.32 3.57 18.02
C LYS A 136 0.58 3.80 19.52
N ARG A 137 1.66 4.49 19.87
CA ARG A 137 1.97 4.88 21.26
C ARG A 137 1.17 6.11 21.71
N TYR A 138 0.68 6.90 20.75
CA TYR A 138 0.05 8.20 21.02
C TYR A 138 -1.42 8.27 20.57
N THR A 139 -1.79 7.55 19.49
CA THR A 139 -3.11 7.72 18.89
C THR A 139 -3.65 6.44 18.27
N TRP A 140 -4.97 6.28 18.35
CA TRP A 140 -5.71 5.22 17.67
C TRP A 140 -5.80 5.43 16.13
N LEU A 141 -5.36 6.59 15.64
CA LEU A 141 -5.23 6.86 14.19
C LEU A 141 -4.01 6.15 13.56
N CYS A 142 -3.26 5.35 14.30
CA CYS A 142 -2.12 4.58 13.80
C CYS A 142 -2.46 3.71 12.59
N HIS A 143 -3.67 3.16 12.54
CA HIS A 143 -4.18 2.38 11.40
C HIS A 143 -4.35 3.22 10.14
N LEU A 144 -4.86 4.46 10.27
CA LEU A 144 -4.95 5.40 9.16
C LEU A 144 -3.56 5.80 8.67
N TRP A 145 -2.60 6.00 9.58
CA TRP A 145 -1.23 6.30 9.18
C TRP A 145 -0.61 5.15 8.37
N LEU A 146 -0.80 3.91 8.79
CA LEU A 146 -0.39 2.75 8.00
C LEU A 146 -1.06 2.73 6.63
N GLY A 147 -2.36 3.02 6.60
CA GLY A 147 -3.12 3.17 5.37
C GLY A 147 -2.50 4.21 4.43
N LEU A 148 -2.17 5.39 4.93
CA LEU A 148 -1.50 6.45 4.16
C LEU A 148 -0.13 5.99 3.65
N CYS A 149 0.67 5.27 4.46
CA CYS A 149 1.95 4.71 4.01
C CYS A 149 1.77 3.78 2.79
N LEU A 150 0.69 2.97 2.75
CA LEU A 150 0.43 2.09 1.62
C LEU A 150 -0.25 2.82 0.45
N GLY A 151 -1.03 3.86 0.71
CA GLY A 151 -1.57 4.74 -0.34
C GLY A 151 -0.50 5.46 -1.14
N LEU A 152 0.69 5.64 -0.57
CA LEU A 152 1.86 6.15 -1.31
C LEU A 152 2.37 5.18 -2.39
N ALA A 153 2.00 3.90 -2.36
CA ALA A 153 2.50 2.92 -3.34
C ALA A 153 1.99 3.20 -4.76
N PRO A 154 0.66 3.32 -5.02
CA PRO A 154 0.17 3.70 -6.34
C PRO A 154 0.56 5.14 -6.71
N ALA A 155 0.49 6.10 -5.77
CA ALA A 155 0.87 7.48 -6.01
C ALA A 155 2.35 7.61 -6.41
N GLY A 156 3.26 6.93 -5.70
CA GLY A 156 4.69 6.96 -5.98
C GLY A 156 5.05 6.33 -7.31
N ALA A 157 4.40 5.21 -7.66
CA ALA A 157 4.61 4.57 -8.95
C ALA A 157 4.11 5.44 -10.11
N TRP A 158 2.94 6.09 -9.94
CA TRP A 158 2.39 7.02 -10.92
C TRP A 158 3.30 8.26 -11.08
N VAL A 159 3.71 8.89 -9.97
CA VAL A 159 4.62 10.05 -9.99
C VAL A 159 5.94 9.71 -10.66
N ALA A 160 6.48 8.51 -10.42
CA ALA A 160 7.74 8.08 -11.02
C ALA A 160 7.71 8.07 -12.56
N VAL A 161 6.55 7.76 -13.15
CA VAL A 161 6.33 7.78 -14.60
C VAL A 161 5.92 9.19 -15.08
N ALA A 162 4.98 9.83 -14.40
CA ALA A 162 4.45 11.14 -14.77
C ALA A 162 5.52 12.23 -14.75
N ALA A 163 6.51 12.12 -13.88
CA ALA A 163 7.58 13.10 -13.75
C ALA A 163 8.53 13.14 -14.97
N ASP A 164 8.59 12.10 -15.77
CA ASP A 164 9.35 12.10 -17.01
C ASP A 164 8.73 13.03 -18.06
N VAL A 165 7.41 13.22 -18.02
CA VAL A 165 6.66 14.09 -18.93
C VAL A 165 6.46 15.48 -18.32
N HIS A 166 6.06 15.54 -17.05
CA HIS A 166 5.57 16.74 -16.39
C HIS A 166 6.53 17.31 -15.33
N GLY A 167 7.68 16.66 -15.08
CA GLY A 167 8.64 17.08 -14.07
C GLY A 167 7.99 17.28 -12.70
N TRP A 168 8.22 18.43 -12.08
CA TRP A 168 7.66 18.78 -10.76
C TRP A 168 6.15 18.99 -10.75
N ALA A 169 5.51 19.21 -11.92
CA ALA A 169 4.04 19.26 -11.99
C ALA A 169 3.40 17.91 -11.62
N ALA A 170 4.11 16.79 -11.79
CA ALA A 170 3.68 15.48 -11.30
C ALA A 170 3.46 15.44 -9.77
N ILE A 171 4.14 16.30 -9.00
CA ILE A 171 3.96 16.41 -7.54
C ILE A 171 2.87 17.42 -7.18
N THR A 172 2.82 18.56 -7.85
CA THR A 172 1.80 19.59 -7.57
C THR A 172 0.41 19.16 -8.02
N GLY A 173 0.34 18.23 -8.98
CA GLY A 173 -0.89 17.73 -9.56
C GLY A 173 -1.60 18.73 -10.49
N LEU A 174 -0.92 19.83 -10.89
CA LEU A 174 -1.47 20.91 -11.71
C LEU A 174 -0.48 21.30 -12.81
N GLU A 175 -0.94 21.32 -14.05
CA GLU A 175 -0.18 21.83 -15.20
C GLU A 175 -1.10 22.51 -16.21
N GLY A 176 -0.79 23.74 -16.60
CA GLY A 176 -1.57 24.48 -17.59
C GLY A 176 -3.04 24.75 -17.23
N GLY A 177 -3.46 24.46 -16.02
CA GLY A 177 -4.85 24.50 -15.55
C GLY A 177 -5.51 23.12 -15.42
N ASP A 178 -4.85 22.07 -15.86
CA ASP A 178 -5.35 20.70 -15.80
C ASP A 178 -4.92 19.99 -14.49
N TYR A 179 -5.82 19.15 -13.97
CA TYR A 179 -5.56 18.32 -12.79
C TYR A 179 -4.98 16.96 -13.20
N LEU A 180 -3.68 16.76 -12.95
CA LEU A 180 -2.99 15.52 -13.31
C LEU A 180 -3.40 14.32 -12.41
N TRP A 181 -3.65 14.56 -11.14
CA TRP A 181 -3.96 13.49 -10.17
C TRP A 181 -5.42 13.11 -10.13
N PHE A 182 -6.28 14.09 -10.39
CA PHE A 182 -7.70 13.99 -10.10
C PHE A 182 -8.48 13.64 -11.38
N PRO A 183 -9.49 12.75 -11.30
CA PRO A 183 -9.87 12.02 -10.10
C PRO A 183 -9.05 10.73 -9.85
N THR A 184 -8.46 10.16 -10.90
CA THR A 184 -8.05 8.76 -10.96
C THR A 184 -7.02 8.37 -9.90
N ILE A 185 -5.76 8.84 -10.00
CA ILE A 185 -4.72 8.37 -9.07
C ILE A 185 -4.94 8.86 -7.64
N PHE A 186 -5.58 10.03 -7.46
CA PHE A 186 -5.92 10.53 -6.14
C PHE A 186 -6.88 9.58 -5.40
N PHE A 187 -7.99 9.19 -6.05
CA PHE A 187 -8.96 8.30 -5.42
C PHE A 187 -8.49 6.85 -5.34
N ILE A 188 -7.66 6.36 -6.27
CA ILE A 188 -6.98 5.07 -6.11
C ILE A 188 -6.11 5.07 -4.85
N SER A 189 -5.28 6.08 -4.66
CA SER A 189 -4.38 6.18 -3.50
C SER A 189 -5.13 6.32 -2.18
N LEU A 190 -6.18 7.14 -2.15
CA LEU A 190 -7.06 7.30 -0.99
C LEU A 190 -7.84 6.00 -0.70
N GLY A 191 -8.36 5.35 -1.73
CA GLY A 191 -9.05 4.06 -1.60
C GLY A 191 -8.14 2.99 -1.00
N VAL A 192 -6.90 2.89 -1.46
CA VAL A 192 -5.88 1.99 -0.89
C VAL A 192 -5.60 2.33 0.58
N ALA A 193 -5.47 3.61 0.92
CA ALA A 193 -5.25 4.04 2.30
C ALA A 193 -6.41 3.62 3.22
N LEU A 194 -7.65 3.82 2.79
CA LEU A 194 -8.85 3.44 3.55
C LEU A 194 -9.01 1.92 3.64
N TRP A 195 -8.72 1.20 2.56
CA TRP A 195 -8.76 -0.26 2.53
C TRP A 195 -7.78 -0.87 3.54
N ILE A 196 -6.52 -0.39 3.56
CA ILE A 196 -5.52 -0.85 4.54
C ILE A 196 -5.92 -0.46 5.96
N THR A 197 -6.49 0.72 6.15
CA THR A 197 -7.00 1.14 7.47
C THR A 197 -8.06 0.16 7.99
N ALA A 198 -9.02 -0.22 7.15
CA ALA A 198 -10.05 -1.19 7.49
C ALA A 198 -9.46 -2.59 7.79
N PHE A 199 -8.51 -3.03 6.96
CA PHE A 199 -7.78 -4.28 7.18
C PHE A 199 -7.05 -4.28 8.52
N ASP A 200 -6.24 -3.26 8.79
CA ASP A 200 -5.35 -3.21 9.95
C ASP A 200 -6.12 -3.07 11.27
N ILE A 201 -7.23 -2.32 11.28
CA ILE A 201 -8.16 -2.28 12.44
C ILE A 201 -8.66 -3.69 12.78
N ASN A 202 -9.06 -4.48 11.79
CA ASN A 202 -9.55 -5.84 12.01
C ASN A 202 -8.42 -6.81 12.36
N TYR A 203 -7.22 -6.59 11.81
CA TYR A 203 -6.05 -7.39 12.13
C TYR A 203 -5.59 -7.16 13.59
N ALA A 204 -5.69 -5.93 14.09
CA ALA A 204 -5.34 -5.57 15.47
C ALA A 204 -6.30 -6.14 16.53
N ARG A 205 -7.46 -6.72 16.14
CA ARG A 205 -8.38 -7.39 17.10
C ARG A 205 -7.73 -8.54 17.87
N MET A 206 -6.67 -9.13 17.31
CA MET A 206 -5.93 -10.22 17.95
C MET A 206 -5.06 -9.76 19.12
N ASP A 207 -4.71 -8.49 19.13
CA ASP A 207 -3.76 -7.93 20.10
C ASP A 207 -4.45 -7.09 21.17
N VAL A 208 -5.80 -7.04 21.23
CA VAL A 208 -6.59 -6.15 22.09
C VAL A 208 -6.19 -6.25 23.56
N GLU A 209 -6.02 -7.46 24.10
CA GLU A 209 -5.63 -7.67 25.49
C GLU A 209 -4.21 -7.15 25.74
N SER A 210 -3.26 -7.59 24.91
CA SER A 210 -1.87 -7.14 24.99
C SER A 210 -1.73 -5.63 24.79
N ASP A 211 -2.48 -5.06 23.84
CA ASP A 211 -2.46 -3.62 23.58
C ASP A 211 -2.94 -2.81 24.78
N ARG A 212 -4.01 -3.26 25.45
CA ARG A 212 -4.53 -2.62 26.68
C ARG A 212 -3.55 -2.71 27.84
N GLU A 213 -2.93 -3.88 28.04
CA GLU A 213 -1.95 -4.11 29.11
C GLU A 213 -0.69 -3.28 28.92
N ASN A 214 -0.26 -3.08 27.66
CA ASN A 214 0.96 -2.38 27.31
C ASN A 214 0.75 -0.90 26.91
N GLY A 215 -0.47 -0.36 27.06
CA GLY A 215 -0.77 1.05 26.78
C GLY A 215 -0.69 1.41 25.30
N ILE A 216 -0.88 0.46 24.38
CA ILE A 216 -0.92 0.68 22.95
C ILE A 216 -2.31 1.18 22.55
N ASN A 217 -2.36 2.24 21.76
CA ASN A 217 -3.61 2.88 21.36
C ASN A 217 -4.14 2.33 20.03
N SER A 218 -4.26 0.99 19.88
CA SER A 218 -4.95 0.47 18.70
C SER A 218 -6.46 0.77 18.75
N PHE A 219 -7.09 0.89 17.59
CA PHE A 219 -8.51 1.21 17.49
C PHE A 219 -9.39 0.18 18.27
N PRO A 220 -9.20 -1.15 18.08
CA PRO A 220 -10.01 -2.14 18.80
C PRO A 220 -9.68 -2.24 20.29
N ALA A 221 -8.50 -1.79 20.76
CA ALA A 221 -8.19 -1.71 22.18
C ALA A 221 -8.92 -0.54 22.86
N ARG A 222 -9.18 0.55 22.10
CA ARG A 222 -9.81 1.78 22.61
C ARG A 222 -11.32 1.78 22.50
N PHE A 223 -11.88 1.17 21.47
CA PHE A 223 -13.32 1.18 21.18
C PHE A 223 -13.93 -0.21 21.35
N SER A 224 -15.27 -0.26 21.47
CA SER A 224 -15.99 -1.53 21.57
C SER A 224 -15.91 -2.32 20.26
N ASP A 225 -16.16 -3.62 20.35
CA ASP A 225 -16.21 -4.52 19.18
C ASP A 225 -17.28 -4.09 18.17
N GLU A 226 -18.42 -3.57 18.65
CA GLU A 226 -19.48 -3.04 17.80
C GLU A 226 -19.03 -1.80 17.02
N ILE A 227 -18.41 -0.81 17.70
CA ILE A 227 -17.86 0.40 17.06
C ILE A 227 -16.78 0.01 16.06
N THR A 228 -15.88 -0.91 16.43
CA THR A 228 -14.81 -1.40 15.56
C THR A 228 -15.39 -2.04 14.29
N THR A 229 -16.43 -2.85 14.41
CA THR A 229 -17.09 -3.49 13.27
C THR A 229 -17.78 -2.48 12.38
N ARG A 230 -18.55 -1.55 12.96
CA ARG A 230 -19.24 -0.49 12.21
C ARG A 230 -18.25 0.39 11.46
N THR A 231 -17.18 0.84 12.11
CA THR A 231 -16.15 1.66 11.49
C THR A 231 -15.45 0.91 10.34
N SER A 232 -15.14 -0.37 10.51
CA SER A 232 -14.53 -1.18 9.47
C SER A 232 -15.43 -1.32 8.23
N ILE A 233 -16.74 -1.49 8.42
CA ILE A 233 -17.72 -1.53 7.32
C ILE A 233 -17.80 -0.16 6.63
N GLN A 234 -17.87 0.93 7.40
CA GLN A 234 -17.89 2.30 6.85
C GLN A 234 -16.64 2.59 6.01
N LEU A 235 -15.46 2.22 6.51
CA LEU A 235 -14.21 2.36 5.75
C LEU A 235 -14.23 1.51 4.46
N THR A 236 -14.84 0.31 4.52
CA THR A 236 -14.99 -0.53 3.32
C THR A 236 -15.90 0.12 2.27
N LEU A 237 -17.00 0.72 2.68
CA LEU A 237 -17.87 1.46 1.78
C LEU A 237 -17.19 2.73 1.22
N LEU A 238 -16.38 3.40 2.04
CA LEU A 238 -15.65 4.60 1.61
C LEU A 238 -14.54 4.25 0.60
N TRP A 239 -13.77 3.18 0.80
CA TRP A 239 -12.75 2.82 -0.19
C TRP A 239 -13.40 2.33 -1.51
N PHE A 240 -14.54 1.63 -1.43
CA PHE A 240 -15.31 1.30 -2.63
C PHE A 240 -15.75 2.58 -3.37
N ALA A 241 -16.30 3.58 -2.65
CA ALA A 241 -16.68 4.86 -3.24
C ALA A 241 -15.48 5.58 -3.87
N CYS A 242 -14.30 5.56 -3.24
CA CYS A 242 -13.08 6.10 -3.83
C CYS A 242 -12.72 5.40 -5.14
N PHE A 243 -12.77 4.06 -5.19
CA PHE A 243 -12.50 3.32 -6.42
C PHE A 243 -13.57 3.55 -7.49
N ALA A 244 -14.83 3.73 -7.10
CA ALA A 244 -15.88 4.09 -8.05
C ALA A 244 -15.68 5.50 -8.63
N ILE A 245 -15.27 6.48 -7.83
CA ILE A 245 -15.00 7.85 -8.27
C ILE A 245 -13.70 7.94 -9.09
N SER A 246 -12.72 7.09 -8.79
CA SER A 246 -11.45 7.05 -9.54
C SER A 246 -11.66 6.75 -11.02
N ASP A 247 -12.68 5.94 -11.29
CA ASP A 247 -13.16 5.56 -12.62
C ASP A 247 -12.02 5.37 -13.65
N PRO A 248 -11.05 4.47 -13.35
CA PRO A 248 -9.94 4.27 -14.25
C PRO A 248 -10.48 3.75 -15.57
N MET A 249 -10.27 4.51 -16.65
CA MET A 249 -10.61 4.15 -18.01
C MET A 249 -12.12 3.98 -18.31
N SER A 250 -13.00 4.54 -17.46
CA SER A 250 -14.48 4.51 -17.61
C SER A 250 -15.08 3.11 -17.79
N GLU A 251 -14.49 2.11 -17.12
CA GLU A 251 -14.82 0.69 -17.35
C GLU A 251 -15.62 0.07 -16.21
N ILE A 252 -16.76 -0.52 -16.54
CA ILE A 252 -17.65 -1.19 -15.59
C ILE A 252 -16.97 -2.39 -14.88
N TRP A 253 -15.97 -3.00 -15.49
CA TRP A 253 -15.28 -4.17 -14.94
C TRP A 253 -14.49 -3.84 -13.69
N PHE A 254 -13.83 -2.67 -13.64
CA PHE A 254 -13.12 -2.23 -12.45
C PHE A 254 -14.10 -1.95 -11.30
N LEU A 255 -15.21 -1.29 -11.61
CA LEU A 255 -16.27 -1.04 -10.63
C LEU A 255 -16.87 -2.36 -10.11
N GLY A 256 -17.14 -3.32 -11.01
CA GLY A 256 -17.61 -4.64 -10.65
C GLY A 256 -16.64 -5.41 -9.75
N ALA A 257 -15.35 -5.37 -10.07
CA ALA A 257 -14.29 -5.96 -9.27
C ALA A 257 -14.20 -5.32 -7.87
N ALA A 258 -14.21 -3.99 -7.79
CA ALA A 258 -14.20 -3.25 -6.53
C ALA A 258 -15.45 -3.56 -5.69
N GLY A 259 -16.63 -3.63 -6.31
CA GLY A 259 -17.89 -4.00 -5.66
C GLY A 259 -17.85 -5.42 -5.09
N LEU A 260 -17.43 -6.39 -5.90
CA LEU A 260 -17.29 -7.79 -5.48
C LEU A 260 -16.35 -7.89 -4.26
N MET A 261 -15.19 -7.25 -4.33
CA MET A 261 -14.21 -7.33 -3.27
C MET A 261 -14.64 -6.56 -2.02
N SER A 262 -15.42 -5.47 -2.14
CA SER A 262 -15.98 -4.79 -0.98
C SER A 262 -17.01 -5.68 -0.25
N ILE A 263 -17.87 -6.37 -0.99
CA ILE A 263 -18.84 -7.34 -0.42
C ILE A 263 -18.08 -8.47 0.29
N ALA A 264 -17.04 -9.02 -0.33
CA ALA A 264 -16.23 -10.08 0.28
C ALA A 264 -15.56 -9.63 1.59
N ASN A 265 -14.95 -8.42 1.62
CA ASN A 265 -14.33 -7.87 2.83
C ASN A 265 -15.37 -7.62 3.94
N VAL A 266 -16.53 -7.04 3.63
CA VAL A 266 -17.63 -6.87 4.58
C VAL A 266 -18.12 -8.24 5.08
N GLY A 267 -18.27 -9.21 4.19
CA GLY A 267 -18.66 -10.58 4.56
C GLY A 267 -17.71 -11.21 5.58
N VAL A 268 -16.39 -11.10 5.37
CA VAL A 268 -15.39 -11.58 6.35
C VAL A 268 -15.54 -10.90 7.71
N ILE A 269 -15.72 -9.56 7.73
CA ILE A 269 -15.90 -8.79 8.97
C ILE A 269 -17.15 -9.24 9.72
N LEU A 270 -18.28 -9.41 9.03
CA LEU A 270 -19.55 -9.82 9.63
C LEU A 270 -19.54 -11.27 10.13
N MET A 271 -18.84 -12.14 9.39
CA MET A 271 -18.75 -13.57 9.71
C MET A 271 -17.62 -13.92 10.68
N ARG A 272 -16.87 -12.93 11.22
CA ARG A 272 -15.66 -13.16 12.04
C ARG A 272 -15.81 -14.21 13.13
N ASN A 273 -16.97 -14.23 13.83
CA ASN A 273 -17.24 -15.17 14.92
C ASN A 273 -17.59 -16.58 14.44
N ARG A 274 -17.81 -16.78 13.13
CA ARG A 274 -18.15 -18.07 12.51
C ARG A 274 -16.97 -18.69 11.76
N LEU A 275 -15.92 -17.91 11.52
CA LEU A 275 -14.73 -18.36 10.82
C LEU A 275 -13.80 -19.08 11.80
N ASN A 276 -13.30 -20.27 11.41
CA ASN A 276 -12.34 -21.03 12.21
C ASN A 276 -11.00 -20.30 12.36
N ASP A 277 -10.59 -19.59 11.32
CA ASP A 277 -9.40 -18.74 11.29
C ASP A 277 -9.75 -17.43 10.60
N PHE A 278 -10.22 -16.49 11.40
CA PHE A 278 -10.59 -15.15 10.92
C PHE A 278 -9.39 -14.40 10.34
N GLN A 279 -8.22 -14.50 10.99
CA GLN A 279 -7.03 -13.78 10.59
C GLN A 279 -6.52 -14.21 9.21
N SER A 280 -6.36 -15.50 8.99
CA SER A 280 -5.94 -16.03 7.68
C SER A 280 -6.95 -15.69 6.59
N THR A 281 -8.25 -15.77 6.89
CA THR A 281 -9.31 -15.45 5.93
C THR A 281 -9.28 -13.96 5.59
N LEU A 282 -9.19 -13.09 6.59
CA LEU A 282 -9.06 -11.64 6.41
C LEU A 282 -7.84 -11.29 5.54
N PHE A 283 -6.68 -11.88 5.86
CA PHE A 283 -5.45 -11.65 5.10
C PHE A 283 -5.58 -12.08 3.64
N ARG A 284 -6.12 -13.29 3.38
CA ARG A 284 -6.28 -13.83 2.03
C ARG A 284 -7.26 -13.00 1.20
N VAL A 285 -8.43 -12.66 1.75
CA VAL A 285 -9.44 -11.86 1.02
C VAL A 285 -8.90 -10.45 0.75
N SER A 286 -8.23 -9.84 1.72
CA SER A 286 -7.61 -8.53 1.50
C SER A 286 -6.48 -8.59 0.47
N MET A 287 -5.63 -9.62 0.48
CA MET A 287 -4.60 -9.80 -0.55
C MET A 287 -5.25 -9.98 -1.94
N LEU A 288 -6.28 -10.81 -2.05
CA LEU A 288 -7.01 -11.00 -3.30
C LEU A 288 -7.63 -9.71 -3.83
N THR A 289 -8.05 -8.79 -2.95
CA THR A 289 -8.60 -7.49 -3.36
C THR A 289 -7.65 -6.76 -4.31
N GLY A 290 -6.38 -6.61 -3.92
CA GLY A 290 -5.39 -5.95 -4.77
C GLY A 290 -5.18 -6.64 -6.12
N TRP A 291 -5.08 -7.97 -6.12
CA TRP A 291 -4.86 -8.74 -7.34
C TRP A 291 -6.07 -8.74 -8.29
N VAL A 292 -7.29 -8.78 -7.75
CA VAL A 292 -8.52 -8.70 -8.55
C VAL A 292 -8.66 -7.32 -9.19
N LEU A 293 -8.36 -6.24 -8.44
CA LEU A 293 -8.36 -4.88 -8.99
C LEU A 293 -7.29 -4.69 -10.07
N LEU A 294 -6.08 -5.21 -9.85
CA LEU A 294 -5.02 -5.18 -10.85
C LEU A 294 -5.43 -5.94 -12.13
N LEU A 295 -6.00 -7.14 -11.97
CA LEU A 295 -6.47 -7.94 -13.10
C LEU A 295 -7.56 -7.19 -13.89
N ALA A 296 -8.48 -6.55 -13.20
CA ALA A 296 -9.51 -5.73 -13.84
C ALA A 296 -8.88 -4.61 -14.70
N ILE A 297 -7.83 -3.94 -14.21
CA ILE A 297 -7.12 -2.91 -14.99
C ILE A 297 -6.35 -3.51 -16.18
N ILE A 298 -5.66 -4.63 -16.00
CA ILE A 298 -4.91 -5.28 -17.10
C ILE A 298 -5.84 -5.77 -18.22
N LEU A 299 -7.04 -6.20 -17.88
CA LEU A 299 -8.03 -6.70 -18.87
C LEU A 299 -8.82 -5.58 -19.56
N MET A 300 -8.64 -4.33 -19.15
CA MET A 300 -9.25 -3.18 -19.81
C MET A 300 -8.58 -2.90 -21.14
N ASP A 301 -9.38 -2.48 -22.12
CA ASP A 301 -8.86 -1.99 -23.40
C ASP A 301 -8.59 -0.49 -23.31
N PRO A 302 -7.34 -0.04 -23.34
CA PRO A 302 -7.04 1.39 -23.28
C PRO A 302 -7.56 2.16 -24.50
N SER A 303 -7.83 1.51 -25.63
CA SER A 303 -8.34 2.15 -26.85
C SER A 303 -9.80 2.63 -26.72
N ALA A 304 -10.57 2.06 -25.80
CA ALA A 304 -11.97 2.42 -25.61
C ALA A 304 -12.19 3.89 -25.17
N ASN A 305 -11.17 4.54 -24.62
CA ASN A 305 -11.25 5.95 -24.18
C ASN A 305 -10.94 6.98 -25.28
N VAL A 306 -10.27 6.57 -26.37
CA VAL A 306 -9.88 7.49 -27.46
C VAL A 306 -11.10 7.94 -28.24
N ASP A 307 -12.10 7.06 -28.40
CA ASP A 307 -13.31 7.35 -29.19
C ASP A 307 -14.26 8.37 -28.50
N THR A 308 -14.24 8.46 -27.17
CA THR A 308 -15.09 9.40 -26.42
C THR A 308 -14.57 10.84 -26.42
N ILE A 309 -13.29 11.07 -26.66
CA ILE A 309 -12.69 12.40 -26.71
C ILE A 309 -12.85 13.04 -28.09
N ILE A 310 -13.05 12.25 -29.13
CA ILE A 310 -13.19 12.74 -30.52
C ILE A 310 -14.65 13.14 -30.83
N GLU A 311 -15.63 12.65 -30.08
CA GLU A 311 -17.06 12.92 -30.30
C GLU A 311 -17.64 14.04 -29.38
N GLY A 312 -16.88 14.64 -28.48
CA GLY A 312 -17.28 15.72 -27.56
C GLY A 312 -16.60 17.04 -27.87
#